data_2a12f1f886ac8899c70ddefb7ce9edd5
#
_entry.id   2a12f1f886ac8899c70ddefb7ce9edd5
#
_cell.length_a   1.000
_cell.length_b   1.000
_cell.length_c   1.000
_cell.angle_alpha   90.00
_cell.angle_beta   90.00
_cell.angle_gamma   90.00
#
_symmetry.space_group_name_H-M   'P 1'
#
loop_
_entity.id
_entity.type
_entity.pdbx_description
1 polymer ?
#
loop_
_entity_poly.entity_id
_entity_poly.type
_entity_poly.pdbx_seq_one_letter_code
_entity_poly.pdbx_strand_id
1 'polypeptide(L)'
;TAAIGKGFAIGSAALTALVLLVSFGEVVNLRVVNLFNANVLIGLFIGGLLPCVFSAMSMKAVGKAAFEMVQEVRRQFKEIPGIMTREAKPDYKRCVDISTGAALRRMIAPGLLAVAAPVVVGLVLGAEALAGLLAGSLVTGFLLAVIMANAGGAWDNAKKYIEAGNLGGKGSGPHKAAVVGDTVGDPFKDTSGPSLNILIKLMTIVSLVIAPLLIL
;
A
#
# COMPACT_ATOMS: atom_id res chain seq x y z
N THR A 1 5.57 -18.55 2.00
CA THR A 1 4.29 -18.47 2.76
C THR A 1 3.73 -17.05 2.73
N ALA A 2 4.52 -16.02 3.07
CA ALA A 2 4.07 -14.64 3.07
C ALA A 2 3.63 -14.16 1.66
N ALA A 3 4.35 -14.53 0.60
CA ALA A 3 4.01 -14.14 -0.76
C ALA A 3 2.69 -14.77 -1.23
N ILE A 4 2.43 -16.04 -0.88
CA ILE A 4 1.18 -16.73 -1.22
C ILE A 4 -0.01 -16.07 -0.52
N GLY A 5 0.11 -15.79 0.78
CA GLY A 5 -0.95 -15.10 1.53
C GLY A 5 -1.25 -13.71 0.99
N LYS A 6 -0.25 -12.97 0.54
CA LYS A 6 -0.43 -11.65 -0.09
C LYS A 6 -1.09 -11.76 -1.45
N GLY A 7 -0.69 -12.72 -2.29
CA GLY A 7 -1.34 -12.98 -3.57
C GLY A 7 -2.83 -13.30 -3.41
N PHE A 8 -3.18 -14.14 -2.44
CA PHE A 8 -4.57 -14.42 -2.09
C PHE A 8 -5.32 -13.16 -1.62
N ALA A 9 -4.71 -12.37 -0.74
CA ALA A 9 -5.30 -11.12 -0.25
C ALA A 9 -5.55 -10.11 -1.38
N ILE A 10 -4.62 -9.98 -2.33
CA ILE A 10 -4.74 -9.11 -3.51
C ILE A 10 -5.89 -9.59 -4.41
N GLY A 11 -5.91 -10.88 -4.75
CA GLY A 11 -6.96 -11.46 -5.60
C GLY A 11 -8.35 -11.35 -4.96
N SER A 12 -8.48 -11.68 -3.66
CA SER A 12 -9.75 -11.55 -2.96
C SER A 12 -10.23 -10.10 -2.85
N ALA A 13 -9.31 -9.14 -2.71
CA ALA A 13 -9.65 -7.72 -2.71
C ALA A 13 -10.21 -7.26 -4.05
N ALA A 14 -9.59 -7.67 -5.15
CA ALA A 14 -10.05 -7.34 -6.49
C ALA A 14 -11.45 -7.93 -6.77
N LEU A 15 -11.67 -9.19 -6.44
CA LEU A 15 -12.99 -9.83 -6.59
C LEU A 15 -14.06 -9.15 -5.74
N THR A 16 -13.75 -8.83 -4.48
CA THR A 16 -14.68 -8.09 -3.61
C THR A 16 -15.02 -6.73 -4.19
N ALA A 17 -14.02 -5.99 -4.68
CA ALA A 17 -14.24 -4.68 -5.27
C ALA A 17 -15.08 -4.75 -6.55
N LEU A 18 -14.92 -5.78 -7.37
CA LEU A 18 -15.79 -6.01 -8.53
C LEU A 18 -17.24 -6.23 -8.13
N VAL A 19 -17.50 -7.07 -7.13
CA VAL A 19 -18.87 -7.31 -6.63
C VAL A 19 -19.48 -6.02 -6.08
N LEU A 20 -18.72 -5.27 -5.29
CA LEU A 20 -19.19 -3.99 -4.72
C LEU A 20 -19.39 -2.91 -5.79
N LEU A 21 -18.60 -2.91 -6.86
CA LEU A 21 -18.81 -2.00 -8.00
C LEU A 21 -20.13 -2.29 -8.73
N VAL A 22 -20.45 -3.58 -8.92
CA VAL A 22 -21.75 -3.98 -9.48
C VAL A 22 -22.89 -3.54 -8.56
N SER A 23 -22.77 -3.81 -7.25
CA SER A 23 -23.77 -3.38 -6.27
C SER A 23 -23.94 -1.86 -6.22
N PHE A 24 -22.84 -1.09 -6.37
CA PHE A 24 -22.92 0.36 -6.50
C PHE A 24 -23.73 0.76 -7.74
N GLY A 25 -23.46 0.15 -8.89
CA GLY A 25 -24.20 0.40 -10.14
C GLY A 25 -25.69 0.11 -9.98
N GLU A 26 -26.08 -0.96 -9.30
CA GLU A 26 -27.49 -1.29 -9.01
C GLU A 26 -28.17 -0.22 -8.15
N VAL A 27 -27.51 0.25 -7.09
CA VAL A 27 -28.05 1.27 -6.19
C VAL A 27 -28.25 2.59 -6.92
N VAL A 28 -27.30 3.02 -7.77
CA VAL A 28 -27.41 4.29 -8.51
C VAL A 28 -28.12 4.16 -9.86
N ASN A 29 -28.73 3.00 -10.17
CA ASN A 29 -29.41 2.68 -11.43
C ASN A 29 -28.50 2.82 -12.66
N LEU A 30 -27.20 2.63 -12.53
CA LEU A 30 -26.20 2.72 -13.58
C LEU A 30 -25.94 1.33 -14.18
N ARG A 31 -26.59 1.00 -15.30
CA ARG A 31 -26.45 -0.30 -15.99
C ARG A 31 -25.25 -0.39 -16.92
N VAL A 32 -24.80 0.75 -17.44
CA VAL A 32 -23.70 0.82 -18.41
C VAL A 32 -22.81 2.01 -18.05
N VAL A 33 -21.51 1.79 -17.98
CA VAL A 33 -20.50 2.84 -17.83
C VAL A 33 -19.93 3.14 -19.21
N ASN A 34 -20.30 4.29 -19.78
CA ASN A 34 -19.87 4.69 -21.11
C ASN A 34 -18.52 5.40 -21.02
N LEU A 35 -17.47 4.80 -21.57
CA LEU A 35 -16.12 5.38 -21.58
C LEU A 35 -16.00 6.63 -22.46
N PHE A 36 -16.95 6.91 -23.36
CA PHE A 36 -16.98 8.16 -24.12
C PHE A 36 -17.62 9.33 -23.36
N ASN A 37 -18.18 9.07 -22.18
CA ASN A 37 -18.65 10.14 -21.29
C ASN A 37 -17.45 10.78 -20.59
N ALA A 38 -17.33 12.11 -20.69
CA ALA A 38 -16.23 12.87 -20.12
C ALA A 38 -16.11 12.71 -18.60
N ASN A 39 -17.24 12.67 -17.87
CA ASN A 39 -17.24 12.48 -16.43
C ASN A 39 -16.69 11.11 -16.03
N VAL A 40 -17.05 10.06 -16.77
CA VAL A 40 -16.51 8.70 -16.58
C VAL A 40 -15.01 8.68 -16.79
N LEU A 41 -14.50 9.31 -17.86
CA LEU A 41 -13.07 9.38 -18.14
C LEU A 41 -12.31 10.17 -17.06
N ILE A 42 -12.84 11.31 -16.64
CA ILE A 42 -12.25 12.08 -15.53
C ILE A 42 -12.16 11.23 -14.28
N GLY A 43 -13.25 10.57 -13.91
CA GLY A 43 -13.28 9.65 -12.77
C GLY A 43 -12.24 8.54 -12.91
N LEU A 44 -12.17 7.90 -14.08
CA LEU A 44 -11.23 6.82 -14.37
C LEU A 44 -9.76 7.25 -14.22
N PHE A 45 -9.39 8.43 -14.72
CA PHE A 45 -8.03 8.95 -14.56
C PHE A 45 -7.72 9.30 -13.10
N ILE A 46 -8.65 9.94 -12.38
CA ILE A 46 -8.50 10.21 -10.95
C ILE A 46 -8.32 8.88 -10.20
N GLY A 47 -9.20 7.91 -10.45
CA GLY A 47 -9.15 6.59 -9.83
C GLY A 47 -7.85 5.85 -10.14
N GLY A 48 -7.37 5.90 -11.37
CA GLY A 48 -6.09 5.30 -11.77
C GLY A 48 -4.88 5.94 -11.09
N LEU A 49 -4.94 7.25 -10.82
CA LEU A 49 -3.88 7.98 -10.13
C LEU A 49 -3.83 7.69 -8.62
N LEU A 50 -4.98 7.50 -7.96
CA LEU A 50 -5.06 7.35 -6.51
C LEU A 50 -4.17 6.25 -5.93
N PRO A 51 -4.11 5.01 -6.48
CA PRO A 51 -3.19 3.98 -5.99
C PRO A 51 -1.72 4.39 -6.05
N CYS A 52 -1.31 5.14 -7.07
CA CYS A 52 0.07 5.63 -7.21
C CYS A 52 0.39 6.68 -6.13
N VAL A 53 -0.51 7.65 -5.93
CA VAL A 53 -0.37 8.68 -4.88
C VAL A 53 -0.36 8.03 -3.50
N PHE A 54 -1.28 7.12 -3.23
CA PHE A 54 -1.35 6.38 -1.97
C PHE A 54 -0.06 5.59 -1.70
N SER A 55 0.45 4.88 -2.71
CA SER A 55 1.72 4.15 -2.61
C SER A 55 2.89 5.07 -2.32
N ALA A 56 2.99 6.20 -3.02
CA ALA A 56 4.05 7.19 -2.78
C ALA A 56 3.99 7.76 -1.35
N MET A 57 2.78 8.07 -0.86
CA MET A 57 2.58 8.54 0.51
C MET A 57 2.97 7.48 1.54
N SER A 58 2.56 6.22 1.33
CA SER A 58 2.89 5.10 2.20
C SER A 58 4.38 4.81 2.23
N MET A 59 5.05 4.80 1.08
CA MET A 59 6.50 4.60 0.98
C MET A 59 7.28 5.70 1.70
N LYS A 60 6.88 6.96 1.51
CA LYS A 60 7.49 8.10 2.21
C LYS A 60 7.28 8.02 3.73
N ALA A 61 6.11 7.56 4.17
CA ALA A 61 5.80 7.36 5.58
C ALA A 61 6.70 6.30 6.23
N VAL A 62 6.85 5.14 5.56
CA VAL A 62 7.72 4.05 6.00
C VAL A 62 9.18 4.47 6.04
N GLY A 63 9.68 5.13 5.00
CA GLY A 63 11.07 5.61 4.96
C GLY A 63 11.41 6.54 6.13
N LYS A 64 10.49 7.45 6.49
CA LYS A 64 10.68 8.32 7.65
C LYS A 64 10.64 7.55 8.98
N ALA A 65 9.72 6.59 9.13
CA ALA A 65 9.64 5.76 10.33
C ALA A 65 10.91 4.91 10.50
N ALA A 66 11.38 4.31 9.42
CA ALA A 66 12.63 3.55 9.41
C ALA A 66 13.85 4.42 9.79
N PHE A 67 13.90 5.67 9.29
CA PHE A 67 14.96 6.59 9.67
C PHE A 67 14.95 6.93 11.17
N GLU A 68 13.78 7.19 11.74
CA GLU A 68 13.62 7.43 13.19
C GLU A 68 14.07 6.21 14.02
N MET A 69 13.75 5.00 13.55
CA MET A 69 14.19 3.75 14.17
C MET A 69 15.71 3.59 14.10
N VAL A 70 16.33 3.88 12.95
CA VAL A 70 17.78 3.84 12.80
C VAL A 70 18.47 4.81 13.76
N GLN A 71 17.93 6.02 13.94
CA GLN A 71 18.50 6.99 14.90
C GLN A 71 18.38 6.47 16.34
N GLU A 72 17.26 5.87 16.70
CA GLU A 72 17.07 5.28 18.04
C GLU A 72 18.04 4.12 18.28
N VAL A 73 18.22 3.22 17.33
CA VAL A 73 19.17 2.11 17.46
C VAL A 73 20.60 2.64 17.62
N ARG A 74 20.99 3.66 16.84
CA ARG A 74 22.30 4.30 16.98
C ARG A 74 22.48 4.97 18.36
N ARG A 75 21.42 5.62 18.87
CA ARG A 75 21.43 6.17 20.23
C ARG A 75 21.67 5.09 21.28
N GLN A 76 20.95 3.98 21.20
CA GLN A 76 21.10 2.88 22.14
C GLN A 76 22.52 2.29 22.12
N PHE A 77 23.11 2.09 20.95
CA PHE A 77 24.50 1.61 20.86
C PHE A 77 25.50 2.58 21.48
N LYS A 78 25.24 3.88 21.45
CA LYS A 78 26.11 4.90 22.04
C LYS A 78 25.92 5.07 23.54
N GLU A 79 24.67 4.99 24.02
CA GLU A 79 24.29 5.38 25.38
C GLU A 79 24.07 4.22 26.34
N ILE A 80 23.88 2.99 25.84
CA ILE A 80 23.69 1.80 26.70
C ILE A 80 24.97 0.96 26.69
N PRO A 81 25.82 1.03 27.74
CA PRO A 81 27.00 0.20 27.86
C PRO A 81 26.61 -1.29 27.91
N GLY A 82 27.40 -2.16 27.28
CA GLY A 82 27.16 -3.59 27.29
C GLY A 82 26.10 -4.12 26.32
N ILE A 83 25.45 -3.26 25.51
CA ILE A 83 24.48 -3.74 24.51
C ILE A 83 25.13 -4.61 23.42
N MET A 84 26.36 -4.27 23.02
CA MET A 84 27.12 -5.01 22.00
C MET A 84 27.67 -6.34 22.55
N THR A 85 27.96 -6.42 23.85
CA THR A 85 28.42 -7.63 24.54
C THR A 85 27.28 -8.50 25.05
N ARG A 86 26.02 -8.03 24.87
CA ARG A 86 24.78 -8.68 25.36
C ARG A 86 24.63 -8.70 26.87
N GLU A 87 25.38 -7.91 27.59
CA GLU A 87 25.26 -7.73 29.04
C GLU A 87 24.08 -6.83 29.38
N ALA A 88 23.77 -5.86 28.53
CA ALA A 88 22.58 -5.03 28.65
C ALA A 88 21.54 -5.36 27.57
N LYS A 89 20.27 -5.20 27.93
CA LYS A 89 19.15 -5.40 26.98
C LYS A 89 18.83 -4.08 26.26
N PRO A 90 18.47 -4.15 24.95
CA PRO A 90 17.97 -2.99 24.21
C PRO A 90 16.67 -2.43 24.83
N ASP A 91 16.45 -1.14 24.68
CA ASP A 91 15.17 -0.51 25.01
C ASP A 91 14.13 -0.80 23.91
N TYR A 92 13.52 -1.98 24.00
CA TYR A 92 12.47 -2.40 23.07
C TYR A 92 11.22 -1.53 23.17
N LYS A 93 10.91 -1.03 24.39
CA LYS A 93 9.73 -0.18 24.59
C LYS A 93 9.83 1.08 23.73
N ARG A 94 10.97 1.74 23.75
CA ARG A 94 11.20 2.94 22.94
C ARG A 94 11.09 2.66 21.44
N CYS A 95 11.62 1.51 20.97
CA CYS A 95 11.49 1.09 19.59
C CYS A 95 10.02 0.86 19.20
N VAL A 96 9.23 0.20 20.05
CA VAL A 96 7.79 -0.02 19.82
C VAL A 96 7.03 1.31 19.79
N ASP A 97 7.31 2.22 20.72
CA ASP A 97 6.68 3.55 20.77
C ASP A 97 6.93 4.35 19.50
N ILE A 98 8.16 4.35 18.97
CA ILE A 98 8.52 5.02 17.71
C ILE A 98 7.76 4.38 16.55
N SER A 99 7.81 3.05 16.43
CA SER A 99 7.16 2.31 15.35
C SER A 99 5.65 2.53 15.34
N THR A 100 5.00 2.37 16.49
CA THR A 100 3.55 2.52 16.63
C THR A 100 3.11 3.97 16.40
N GLY A 101 3.80 4.92 17.01
CA GLY A 101 3.51 6.35 16.84
C GLY A 101 3.67 6.80 15.39
N ALA A 102 4.71 6.32 14.71
CA ALA A 102 4.91 6.60 13.29
C ALA A 102 3.80 5.99 12.43
N ALA A 103 3.43 4.73 12.67
CA ALA A 103 2.36 4.06 11.94
C ALA A 103 1.03 4.81 12.07
N LEU A 104 0.60 5.13 13.29
CA LEU A 104 -0.68 5.81 13.53
C LEU A 104 -0.73 7.19 12.88
N ARG A 105 0.29 8.03 13.11
CA ARG A 105 0.29 9.42 12.61
C ARG A 105 0.43 9.51 11.09
N ARG A 106 1.24 8.65 10.48
CA ARG A 106 1.57 8.75 9.06
C ARG A 106 0.53 8.10 8.15
N MET A 107 -0.33 7.22 8.70
CA MET A 107 -1.43 6.60 7.95
C MET A 107 -2.71 7.44 7.93
N ILE A 108 -2.78 8.56 8.67
CA ILE A 108 -3.95 9.45 8.65
C ILE A 108 -4.17 10.02 7.24
N ALA A 109 -3.14 10.58 6.61
CA ALA A 109 -3.29 11.22 5.31
C ALA A 109 -3.65 10.24 4.17
N PRO A 110 -2.98 9.07 4.02
CA PRO A 110 -3.42 8.04 3.08
C PRO A 110 -4.85 7.53 3.37
N GLY A 111 -5.20 7.32 4.65
CA GLY A 111 -6.55 6.89 5.04
C GLY A 111 -7.61 7.92 4.68
N LEU A 112 -7.35 9.21 4.94
CA LEU A 112 -8.25 10.30 4.58
C LEU A 112 -8.42 10.39 3.05
N LEU A 113 -7.36 10.20 2.28
CA LEU A 113 -7.42 10.17 0.81
C LEU A 113 -8.38 9.09 0.32
N ALA A 114 -8.30 7.87 0.91
CA ALA A 114 -9.13 6.74 0.53
C ALA A 114 -10.63 6.97 0.78
N VAL A 115 -10.98 7.77 1.79
CA VAL A 115 -12.37 8.10 2.14
C VAL A 115 -12.83 9.35 1.39
N ALA A 116 -12.02 10.42 1.38
CA ALA A 116 -12.42 11.69 0.81
C ALA A 116 -12.54 11.66 -0.72
N ALA A 117 -11.66 10.92 -1.41
CA ALA A 117 -11.68 10.90 -2.87
C ALA A 117 -13.01 10.41 -3.46
N PRO A 118 -13.57 9.24 -3.08
CA PRO A 118 -14.85 8.80 -3.60
C PRO A 118 -16.01 9.73 -3.18
N VAL A 119 -15.97 10.29 -1.96
CA VAL A 119 -17.00 11.24 -1.50
C VAL A 119 -16.99 12.51 -2.35
N VAL A 120 -15.82 13.12 -2.53
CA VAL A 120 -15.69 14.35 -3.31
C VAL A 120 -16.07 14.12 -4.77
N VAL A 121 -15.55 13.06 -5.40
CA VAL A 121 -15.85 12.78 -6.81
C VAL A 121 -17.34 12.44 -6.98
N GLY A 122 -17.92 11.64 -6.10
CA GLY A 122 -19.34 11.30 -6.17
C GLY A 122 -20.24 12.52 -6.03
N LEU A 123 -20.01 13.38 -5.04
CA LEU A 123 -20.84 14.56 -4.79
C LEU A 123 -20.63 15.68 -5.81
N VAL A 124 -19.42 15.86 -6.34
CA VAL A 124 -19.10 16.97 -7.26
C VAL A 124 -19.32 16.59 -8.72
N LEU A 125 -18.94 15.37 -9.13
CA LEU A 125 -18.96 14.91 -10.52
C LEU A 125 -20.05 13.86 -10.81
N GLY A 126 -20.73 13.36 -9.76
CA GLY A 126 -21.85 12.45 -9.88
C GLY A 126 -21.46 10.97 -9.92
N ALA A 127 -22.48 10.11 -9.99
CA ALA A 127 -22.36 8.66 -9.90
C ALA A 127 -21.56 8.04 -11.06
N GLU A 128 -21.66 8.57 -12.27
CA GLU A 128 -20.92 8.08 -13.43
C GLU A 128 -19.40 8.28 -13.27
N ALA A 129 -18.98 9.46 -12.80
CA ALA A 129 -17.59 9.75 -12.52
C ALA A 129 -17.06 8.86 -11.38
N LEU A 130 -17.88 8.63 -10.35
CA LEU A 130 -17.52 7.75 -9.25
C LEU A 130 -17.36 6.29 -9.73
N ALA A 131 -18.22 5.82 -10.62
CA ALA A 131 -18.06 4.49 -11.24
C ALA A 131 -16.74 4.40 -12.02
N GLY A 132 -16.38 5.44 -12.79
CA GLY A 132 -15.10 5.56 -13.46
C GLY A 132 -13.92 5.52 -12.48
N LEU A 133 -14.00 6.28 -11.38
CA LEU A 133 -12.98 6.29 -10.32
C LEU A 133 -12.77 4.89 -9.73
N LEU A 134 -13.85 4.18 -9.42
CA LEU A 134 -13.77 2.82 -8.86
C LEU A 134 -13.13 1.85 -9.85
N ALA A 135 -13.50 1.91 -11.12
CA ALA A 135 -12.90 1.08 -12.17
C ALA A 135 -11.41 1.38 -12.35
N GLY A 136 -11.02 2.65 -12.45
CA GLY A 136 -9.63 3.06 -12.57
C GLY A 136 -8.78 2.66 -11.38
N SER A 137 -9.29 2.86 -10.17
CA SER A 137 -8.58 2.50 -8.94
C SER A 137 -8.43 0.98 -8.77
N LEU A 138 -9.43 0.21 -9.18
CA LEU A 138 -9.38 -1.25 -9.15
C LEU A 138 -8.29 -1.78 -10.08
N VAL A 139 -8.29 -1.34 -11.34
CA VAL A 139 -7.31 -1.82 -12.33
C VAL A 139 -5.89 -1.44 -11.92
N THR A 140 -5.65 -0.16 -11.68
CA THR A 140 -4.29 0.32 -11.33
C THR A 140 -3.84 -0.22 -9.97
N GLY A 141 -4.72 -0.24 -8.98
CA GLY A 141 -4.41 -0.71 -7.64
C GLY A 141 -4.11 -2.21 -7.59
N PHE A 142 -4.85 -3.02 -8.34
CA PHE A 142 -4.61 -4.46 -8.47
C PHE A 142 -3.24 -4.73 -9.13
N LEU A 143 -3.00 -4.13 -10.30
CA LEU A 143 -1.75 -4.32 -11.03
C LEU A 143 -0.54 -3.85 -10.22
N LEU A 144 -0.64 -2.68 -9.60
CA LEU A 144 0.44 -2.13 -8.78
C LEU A 144 0.71 -3.01 -7.54
N ALA A 145 -0.33 -3.52 -6.88
CA ALA A 145 -0.17 -4.43 -5.74
C ALA A 145 0.54 -5.74 -6.15
N VAL A 146 0.17 -6.32 -7.30
CA VAL A 146 0.82 -7.52 -7.85
C VAL A 146 2.29 -7.25 -8.18
N ILE A 147 2.58 -6.13 -8.86
CA ILE A 147 3.95 -5.73 -9.19
C ILE A 147 4.79 -5.57 -7.92
N MET A 148 4.29 -4.82 -6.94
CA MET A 148 5.02 -4.57 -5.70
C MET A 148 5.27 -5.85 -4.89
N ALA A 149 4.26 -6.73 -4.78
CA ALA A 149 4.40 -7.99 -4.06
C ALA A 149 5.42 -8.91 -4.73
N ASN A 150 5.36 -9.04 -6.05
CA ASN A 150 6.26 -9.92 -6.81
C ASN A 150 7.68 -9.36 -6.90
N ALA A 151 7.86 -8.08 -7.21
CA ALA A 151 9.18 -7.46 -7.27
C ALA A 151 9.88 -7.49 -5.91
N GLY A 152 9.18 -7.10 -4.83
CA GLY A 152 9.71 -7.15 -3.48
C GLY A 152 10.08 -8.57 -3.04
N GLY A 153 9.24 -9.56 -3.37
CA GLY A 153 9.51 -10.96 -3.12
C GLY A 153 10.72 -11.49 -3.90
N ALA A 154 10.87 -11.08 -5.16
CA ALA A 154 11.99 -11.48 -5.99
C ALA A 154 13.34 -10.96 -5.45
N TRP A 155 13.40 -9.71 -5.02
CA TRP A 155 14.63 -9.12 -4.45
C TRP A 155 15.01 -9.76 -3.12
N ASP A 156 14.05 -10.03 -2.23
CA ASP A 156 14.29 -10.74 -0.98
C ASP A 156 14.80 -12.17 -1.24
N ASN A 157 14.18 -12.88 -2.17
CA ASN A 157 14.63 -14.22 -2.57
C ASN A 157 16.04 -14.21 -3.20
N ALA A 158 16.34 -13.24 -4.05
CA ALA A 158 17.67 -13.08 -4.64
C ALA A 158 18.74 -12.83 -3.56
N LYS A 159 18.46 -11.98 -2.58
CA LYS A 159 19.35 -11.74 -1.44
C LYS A 159 19.59 -13.05 -0.66
N LYS A 160 18.54 -13.76 -0.30
CA LYS A 160 18.65 -15.03 0.44
C LYS A 160 19.41 -16.10 -0.35
N TYR A 161 19.20 -16.18 -1.66
CA TYR A 161 19.92 -17.11 -2.54
C TYR A 161 21.43 -16.83 -2.53
N ILE A 162 21.83 -15.56 -2.56
CA ILE A 162 23.23 -15.16 -2.47
C ILE A 162 23.79 -15.44 -1.07
N GLU A 163 23.04 -15.12 -0.01
CA GLU A 163 23.45 -15.40 1.38
C GLU A 163 23.66 -16.89 1.67
N ALA A 164 22.98 -17.77 0.92
CA ALA A 164 23.16 -19.22 0.98
C ALA A 164 24.50 -19.71 0.38
N GLY A 165 25.35 -18.80 -0.10
CA GLY A 165 26.68 -19.13 -0.66
C GLY A 165 26.79 -19.02 -2.18
N ASN A 166 25.70 -18.71 -2.88
CA ASN A 166 25.74 -18.54 -4.34
C ASN A 166 26.32 -17.18 -4.74
N LEU A 167 26.83 -17.06 -5.96
CA LEU A 167 27.34 -15.81 -6.54
C LEU A 167 28.38 -15.07 -5.64
N GLY A 168 29.19 -15.81 -4.90
CA GLY A 168 30.19 -15.26 -4.00
C GLY A 168 29.76 -15.05 -2.57
N GLY A 169 28.51 -15.34 -2.23
CA GLY A 169 28.00 -15.35 -0.84
C GLY A 169 27.86 -13.98 -0.21
N LYS A 170 27.67 -14.00 1.12
CA LYS A 170 27.46 -12.80 1.93
C LYS A 170 28.69 -11.89 1.92
N GLY A 171 28.48 -10.59 1.66
CA GLY A 171 29.54 -9.58 1.59
C GLY A 171 30.12 -9.35 0.16
N SER A 172 29.75 -10.22 -0.81
CA SER A 172 30.15 -10.06 -2.21
C SER A 172 29.51 -8.82 -2.88
N GLY A 173 29.99 -8.45 -4.07
CA GLY A 173 29.38 -7.40 -4.89
C GLY A 173 27.91 -7.68 -5.20
N PRO A 174 27.54 -8.88 -5.72
CA PRO A 174 26.15 -9.28 -5.90
C PRO A 174 25.31 -9.20 -4.62
N HIS A 175 25.84 -9.60 -3.46
CA HIS A 175 25.14 -9.46 -2.18
C HIS A 175 24.80 -8.01 -1.86
N LYS A 176 25.78 -7.10 -2.01
CA LYS A 176 25.54 -5.66 -1.75
C LYS A 176 24.45 -5.09 -2.65
N ALA A 177 24.45 -5.44 -3.94
CA ALA A 177 23.41 -5.03 -4.87
C ALA A 177 22.03 -5.61 -4.50
N ALA A 178 21.98 -6.89 -4.11
CA ALA A 178 20.73 -7.53 -3.67
C ALA A 178 20.18 -6.90 -2.39
N VAL A 179 21.02 -6.50 -1.44
CA VAL A 179 20.61 -5.77 -0.22
C VAL A 179 19.97 -4.43 -0.57
N VAL A 180 20.51 -3.69 -1.55
CA VAL A 180 19.89 -2.44 -2.01
C VAL A 180 18.51 -2.71 -2.61
N GLY A 181 18.39 -3.74 -3.46
CA GLY A 181 17.11 -4.15 -4.04
C GLY A 181 16.09 -4.56 -2.97
N ASP A 182 16.49 -5.35 -2.00
CA ASP A 182 15.64 -5.79 -0.89
C ASP A 182 15.21 -4.62 0.01
N THR A 183 16.09 -3.65 0.26
CA THR A 183 15.75 -2.42 1.01
C THR A 183 14.60 -1.64 0.38
N VAL A 184 14.50 -1.63 -0.96
CA VAL A 184 13.36 -1.05 -1.69
C VAL A 184 12.19 -2.03 -1.73
N GLY A 185 12.47 -3.32 -1.88
CA GLY A 185 11.49 -4.38 -2.00
C GLY A 185 10.68 -4.64 -0.74
N ASP A 186 11.29 -4.50 0.43
CA ASP A 186 10.62 -4.71 1.73
C ASP A 186 9.40 -3.77 1.90
N PRO A 187 9.52 -2.44 1.76
CA PRO A 187 8.36 -1.56 1.77
C PRO A 187 7.33 -1.87 0.66
N PHE A 188 7.77 -2.34 -0.50
CA PHE A 188 6.85 -2.74 -1.58
C PHE A 188 6.00 -3.93 -1.17
N LYS A 189 6.65 -5.03 -0.76
CA LYS A 189 5.94 -6.28 -0.46
C LYS A 189 5.23 -6.28 0.89
N ASP A 190 5.76 -5.55 1.88
CA ASP A 190 5.30 -5.63 3.26
C ASP A 190 4.43 -4.44 3.71
N THR A 191 4.42 -3.33 2.98
CA THR A 191 3.64 -2.14 3.33
C THR A 191 2.76 -1.68 2.18
N SER A 192 3.33 -1.16 1.10
CA SER A 192 2.56 -0.50 0.05
C SER A 192 1.66 -1.46 -0.71
N GLY A 193 2.20 -2.61 -1.17
CA GLY A 193 1.40 -3.62 -1.87
C GLY A 193 0.19 -4.10 -1.06
N PRO A 194 0.36 -4.60 0.18
CA PRO A 194 -0.77 -4.98 1.03
C PRO A 194 -1.74 -3.85 1.36
N SER A 195 -1.27 -2.62 1.48
CA SER A 195 -2.13 -1.46 1.77
C SER A 195 -3.05 -1.09 0.60
N LEU A 196 -2.65 -1.36 -0.63
CA LEU A 196 -3.48 -1.16 -1.83
C LEU A 196 -4.74 -2.03 -1.81
N ASN A 197 -4.68 -3.23 -1.21
CA ASN A 197 -5.87 -4.07 -1.03
C ASN A 197 -6.93 -3.39 -0.17
N ILE A 198 -6.47 -2.71 0.89
CA ILE A 198 -7.34 -1.96 1.80
C ILE A 198 -7.90 -0.73 1.09
N LEU A 199 -7.05 0.00 0.35
CA LEU A 199 -7.46 1.17 -0.43
C LEU A 199 -8.64 0.84 -1.36
N ILE A 200 -8.46 -0.18 -2.21
CA ILE A 200 -9.48 -0.57 -3.20
C ILE A 200 -10.80 -0.92 -2.51
N LYS A 201 -10.76 -1.75 -1.47
CA LYS A 201 -11.96 -2.14 -0.72
C LYS A 201 -12.61 -0.94 -0.01
N LEU A 202 -11.83 -0.11 0.66
CA LEU A 202 -12.35 1.03 1.42
C LEU A 202 -13.04 2.04 0.49
N MET A 203 -12.43 2.37 -0.64
CA MET A 203 -13.03 3.27 -1.62
C MET A 203 -14.36 2.74 -2.15
N THR A 204 -14.43 1.44 -2.44
CA THR A 204 -15.66 0.82 -2.95
C THR A 204 -16.76 0.77 -1.87
N ILE A 205 -16.41 0.46 -0.62
CA ILE A 205 -17.35 0.46 0.50
C ILE A 205 -17.89 1.87 0.75
N VAL A 206 -17.01 2.89 0.80
CA VAL A 206 -17.41 4.29 0.98
C VAL A 206 -18.35 4.73 -0.14
N SER A 207 -18.04 4.37 -1.39
CA SER A 207 -18.88 4.69 -2.55
C SER A 207 -20.27 4.07 -2.45
N LEU A 208 -20.36 2.82 -1.99
CA LEU A 208 -21.64 2.15 -1.80
C LEU A 208 -22.46 2.80 -0.67
N VAL A 209 -21.80 3.21 0.42
CA VAL A 209 -22.46 3.89 1.54
C VAL A 209 -23.05 5.24 1.13
N ILE A 210 -22.35 6.00 0.30
CA ILE A 210 -22.84 7.31 -0.16
C ILE A 210 -23.73 7.21 -1.41
N ALA A 211 -23.83 6.04 -2.04
CA ALA A 211 -24.60 5.86 -3.27
C ALA A 211 -26.04 6.39 -3.21
N PRO A 212 -26.82 6.17 -2.11
CA PRO A 212 -28.16 6.74 -1.99
C PRO A 212 -28.21 8.26 -2.05
N LEU A 213 -27.14 8.97 -1.67
CA LEU A 213 -27.07 10.43 -1.73
C LEU A 213 -26.82 10.96 -3.15
N LEU A 214 -26.43 10.09 -4.08
CA LEU A 214 -26.10 10.46 -5.45
C LEU A 214 -27.31 10.35 -6.40
N ILE A 215 -28.43 9.83 -5.91
CA ILE A 215 -29.69 9.67 -6.67
C ILE A 215 -30.80 10.60 -6.18
N LEU A 216 -30.49 11.45 -5.20
CA LEU A 216 -31.35 12.53 -4.71
C LEU A 216 -31.19 13.76 -5.59
#